data_6483c6e936bfd37198908b2cfdadcb36
#
_entry.id   6483c6e936bfd37198908b2cfdadcb36
#
_cell.length_a   1.000
_cell.length_b   1.000
_cell.length_c   1.000
_cell.angle_alpha   90.00
_cell.angle_beta   90.00
_cell.angle_gamma   90.00
#
_symmetry.space_group_name_H-M   'P 1'
#
loop_
_entity.id
_entity.type
_entity.pdbx_description
1 polymer ?
#
loop_
_entity_poly.entity_id
_entity_poly.type
_entity_poly.pdbx_seq_one_letter_code
_entity_poly.pdbx_strand_id
1 'polypeptide(L)'
;MKIALTGSRGFIGGHLMTRLLKEGHEVVEWDLRQDPPKCIKDFDIYKIDYVIHLAAYADVRQSLKEPEKYWTNNVENTTRIQKICHYNNIPLLYASSSCIHNWWLSPYGISKKVN
;
A
#
# COMPACT_ATOMS: atom_id res chain seq x y z
N MET A 1 -7.85 15.55 -9.19
CA MET A 1 -7.28 14.24 -9.56
C MET A 1 -8.11 13.11 -8.98
N LYS A 2 -8.15 11.99 -9.65
CA LYS A 2 -8.71 10.75 -9.12
C LYS A 2 -7.57 9.87 -8.60
N ILE A 3 -7.54 9.66 -7.30
CA ILE A 3 -6.42 9.02 -6.59
C ILE A 3 -6.88 7.67 -6.01
N ALA A 4 -6.18 6.60 -6.35
CA ALA A 4 -6.37 5.32 -5.67
C ALA A 4 -5.49 5.29 -4.41
N LEU A 5 -6.12 5.07 -3.27
CA LEU A 5 -5.44 5.02 -1.96
C LEU A 5 -5.61 3.64 -1.35
N THR A 6 -4.53 2.88 -1.28
CA THR A 6 -4.54 1.61 -0.57
C THR A 6 -4.22 1.84 0.91
N GLY A 7 -4.83 1.06 1.78
CA GLY A 7 -4.67 1.25 3.22
C GLY A 7 -5.41 2.49 3.76
N SER A 8 -6.50 2.89 3.10
CA SER A 8 -7.29 4.09 3.44
C SER A 8 -7.88 4.05 4.85
N ARG A 9 -8.12 2.88 5.40
CA ARG A 9 -8.69 2.67 6.74
C ARG A 9 -7.63 2.53 7.84
N GLY A 10 -6.35 2.67 7.50
CA GLY A 10 -5.26 2.71 8.47
C GLY A 10 -5.13 4.08 9.12
N PHE A 11 -4.20 4.20 10.09
CA PHE A 11 -3.96 5.46 10.79
C PHE A 11 -3.53 6.58 9.83
N ILE A 12 -2.47 6.35 9.07
CA ILE A 12 -1.97 7.34 8.10
C ILE A 12 -2.97 7.50 6.96
N GLY A 13 -3.48 6.40 6.42
CA GLY A 13 -4.41 6.41 5.31
C GLY A 13 -5.69 7.19 5.60
N GLY A 14 -6.25 7.04 6.80
CA GLY A 14 -7.45 7.76 7.21
C GLY A 14 -7.24 9.27 7.26
N HIS A 15 -6.13 9.72 7.83
CA HIS A 15 -5.77 11.15 7.86
C HIS A 15 -5.50 11.69 6.45
N LEU A 16 -4.79 10.93 5.63
CA LEU A 16 -4.50 11.33 4.26
C LEU A 16 -5.77 11.42 3.42
N MET A 17 -6.67 10.46 3.55
CA MET A 17 -7.95 10.48 2.84
C MET A 17 -8.75 11.74 3.14
N THR A 18 -8.85 12.11 4.43
CA THR A 18 -9.53 13.33 4.85
C THR A 18 -8.91 14.56 4.19
N ARG A 19 -7.58 14.65 4.16
CA ARG A 19 -6.88 15.78 3.55
C ARG A 19 -7.06 15.82 2.04
N LEU A 20 -6.98 14.70 1.36
CA LEU A 20 -7.18 14.63 -0.10
C LEU A 20 -8.59 15.07 -0.50
N LEU A 21 -9.60 14.62 0.22
CA LEU A 21 -10.98 15.04 -0.03
C LEU A 21 -11.16 16.54 0.21
N LYS A 22 -10.55 17.08 1.27
CA LYS A 22 -10.58 18.52 1.58
C LYS A 22 -9.95 19.36 0.48
N GLU A 23 -8.89 18.85 -0.16
CA GLU A 23 -8.19 19.52 -1.26
C GLU A 23 -8.91 19.35 -2.62
N GLY A 24 -10.08 18.71 -2.64
CA GLY A 24 -10.92 18.57 -3.83
C GLY A 24 -10.59 17.38 -4.71
N HIS A 25 -9.82 16.42 -4.24
CA HIS A 25 -9.53 15.20 -5.00
C HIS A 25 -10.63 14.16 -4.83
N GLU A 26 -10.83 13.33 -5.85
CA GLU A 26 -11.64 12.13 -5.76
C GLU A 26 -10.74 10.98 -5.28
N VAL A 27 -11.17 10.23 -4.26
CA VAL A 27 -10.40 9.14 -3.69
C VAL A 27 -11.12 7.81 -3.89
N VAL A 28 -10.43 6.85 -4.52
CA VAL A 28 -10.89 5.47 -4.63
C VAL A 28 -10.17 4.65 -3.57
N GLU A 29 -10.94 4.16 -2.60
CA GLU A 29 -10.39 3.39 -1.48
C GLU A 29 -10.08 1.95 -1.86
N TRP A 30 -8.95 1.43 -1.37
CA TRP A 30 -8.57 0.02 -1.45
C TRP A 30 -8.10 -0.44 -0.07
N ASP A 31 -9.00 -1.01 0.71
CA ASP A 31 -8.71 -1.51 2.04
C ASP A 31 -9.56 -2.75 2.34
N LEU A 32 -8.96 -3.74 2.99
CA LEU A 32 -9.69 -4.94 3.42
C LEU A 32 -10.76 -4.65 4.47
N ARG A 33 -10.63 -3.52 5.17
CA ARG A 33 -11.58 -3.10 6.22
C ARG A 33 -12.77 -2.31 5.70
N GLN A 34 -12.80 -1.97 4.42
CA GLN A 34 -13.99 -1.35 3.82
C GLN A 34 -15.07 -2.40 3.53
N ASP A 35 -16.30 -1.96 3.28
CA ASP A 35 -17.43 -2.82 2.95
C ASP A 35 -18.01 -2.46 1.57
N PRO A 36 -17.98 -3.38 0.58
CA PRO A 36 -17.27 -4.67 0.61
C PRO A 36 -15.75 -4.51 0.64
N PRO A 37 -15.00 -5.47 1.22
CA PRO A 37 -13.55 -5.38 1.28
C PRO A 37 -12.91 -5.45 -0.11
N LYS A 38 -11.86 -4.67 -0.33
CA LYS A 38 -11.07 -4.68 -1.56
C LYS A 38 -9.66 -5.17 -1.30
N CYS A 39 -9.31 -6.30 -1.91
CA CYS A 39 -7.99 -6.90 -1.81
C CYS A 39 -7.05 -6.34 -2.87
N ILE A 40 -5.79 -6.12 -2.50
CA ILE A 40 -4.77 -5.58 -3.43
C ILE A 40 -4.54 -6.50 -4.64
N LYS A 41 -4.71 -7.80 -4.49
CA LYS A 41 -4.62 -8.73 -5.62
C LYS A 41 -5.60 -8.41 -6.77
N ASP A 42 -6.70 -7.75 -6.45
CA ASP A 42 -7.74 -7.36 -7.41
C ASP A 42 -7.61 -5.88 -7.84
N PHE A 43 -6.50 -5.24 -7.48
CA PHE A 43 -6.28 -3.81 -7.72
C PHE A 43 -6.43 -3.45 -9.19
N ASP A 44 -7.20 -2.40 -9.44
CA ASP A 44 -7.49 -1.88 -10.77
C ASP A 44 -7.27 -0.38 -10.81
N ILE A 45 -6.92 0.12 -11.99
CA ILE A 45 -6.55 1.52 -12.22
C ILE A 45 -7.54 2.26 -13.12
N TYR A 46 -8.77 1.76 -13.26
CA TYR A 46 -9.74 2.36 -14.15
C TYR A 46 -9.96 3.85 -13.83
N LYS A 47 -9.58 4.71 -14.78
CA LYS A 47 -9.65 6.17 -14.68
C LYS A 47 -8.88 6.75 -13.47
N ILE A 48 -7.81 6.10 -13.02
CA ILE A 48 -6.97 6.58 -11.93
C ILE A 48 -5.84 7.45 -12.47
N ASP A 49 -5.63 8.62 -11.86
CA ASP A 49 -4.57 9.56 -12.22
C ASP A 49 -3.30 9.36 -11.39
N TYR A 50 -3.44 8.88 -10.16
CA TYR A 50 -2.34 8.74 -9.21
C TYR A 50 -2.61 7.61 -8.22
N VAL A 51 -1.58 6.90 -7.80
CA VAL A 51 -1.71 5.82 -6.81
C VAL A 51 -0.87 6.14 -5.59
N ILE A 52 -1.48 6.07 -4.41
CA ILE A 52 -0.80 6.14 -3.12
C ILE A 52 -0.97 4.79 -2.44
N HIS A 53 0.14 4.06 -2.28
CA HIS A 53 0.12 2.71 -1.73
C HIS A 53 0.65 2.71 -0.30
N LEU A 54 -0.26 2.64 0.67
CA LEU A 54 0.05 2.57 2.09
C LEU A 54 -0.26 1.20 2.70
N ALA A 55 -1.05 0.37 2.01
CA ALA A 55 -1.46 -0.93 2.53
C ALA A 55 -0.25 -1.84 2.74
N ALA A 56 -0.02 -2.22 3.98
CA ALA A 56 1.04 -3.14 4.38
C ALA A 56 0.75 -3.69 5.77
N TYR A 57 1.25 -4.87 6.06
CA TYR A 57 1.38 -5.33 7.43
C TYR A 57 2.63 -4.67 8.01
N ALA A 58 2.48 -3.98 9.14
CA ALA A 58 3.52 -3.13 9.70
C ALA A 58 4.03 -3.56 11.09
N ASP A 59 3.45 -4.60 11.68
CA ASP A 59 3.87 -5.11 12.98
C ASP A 59 5.13 -5.94 12.83
N VAL A 60 6.26 -5.41 13.30
CA VAL A 60 7.57 -6.07 13.21
C VAL A 60 7.57 -7.39 13.97
N ARG A 61 6.98 -7.44 15.16
CA ARG A 61 6.92 -8.68 15.98
C ARG A 61 6.07 -9.75 15.30
N GLN A 62 4.93 -9.37 14.76
CA GLN A 62 4.06 -10.29 14.03
C GLN A 62 4.73 -10.85 12.78
N SER A 63 5.61 -10.09 12.13
CA SER A 63 6.35 -10.55 10.97
C SER A 63 7.27 -11.73 11.25
N LEU A 64 7.77 -11.84 12.48
CA LEU A 64 8.59 -12.98 12.91
C LEU A 64 7.78 -14.26 13.03
N LYS A 65 6.48 -14.14 13.33
CA LYS A 65 5.55 -15.28 13.48
C LYS A 65 4.92 -15.70 12.15
N GLU A 66 4.69 -14.74 11.25
CA GLU A 66 4.00 -14.96 9.97
C GLU A 66 4.78 -14.36 8.80
N PRO A 67 6.03 -14.81 8.54
CA PRO A 67 6.87 -14.20 7.51
C PRO A 67 6.29 -14.31 6.09
N GLU A 68 5.61 -15.40 5.78
CA GLU A 68 5.01 -15.61 4.45
C GLU A 68 3.90 -14.61 4.17
N LYS A 69 3.09 -14.30 5.17
CA LYS A 69 2.03 -13.29 5.07
C LYS A 69 2.60 -11.92 4.72
N TYR A 70 3.72 -11.55 5.35
CA TYR A 70 4.41 -10.29 5.08
C TYR A 70 5.03 -10.28 3.69
N TRP A 71 5.60 -11.39 3.25
CA TRP A 71 6.13 -11.50 1.90
C TRP A 71 5.03 -11.33 0.86
N THR A 72 3.97 -12.12 0.95
CA THR A 72 2.86 -12.07 -0.01
C THR A 72 2.22 -10.67 -0.06
N ASN A 73 1.83 -10.13 1.08
CA ASN A 73 1.14 -8.85 1.10
C ASN A 73 2.07 -7.67 0.80
N ASN A 74 3.23 -7.62 1.44
CA ASN A 74 4.10 -6.44 1.33
C ASN A 74 4.99 -6.47 0.09
N VAL A 75 5.37 -7.63 -0.41
CA VAL A 75 6.26 -7.75 -1.57
C VAL A 75 5.50 -8.07 -2.83
N GLU A 76 4.81 -9.21 -2.89
CA GLU A 76 4.16 -9.66 -4.12
C GLU A 76 3.04 -8.71 -4.57
N ASN A 77 2.16 -8.33 -3.66
CA ASN A 77 1.05 -7.43 -3.98
C ASN A 77 1.54 -6.02 -4.34
N THR A 78 2.58 -5.52 -3.66
CA THR A 78 3.18 -4.22 -3.99
C THR A 78 3.85 -4.27 -5.35
N THR A 79 4.57 -5.35 -5.67
CA THR A 79 5.18 -5.53 -7.00
C THR A 79 4.12 -5.50 -8.10
N ARG A 80 2.97 -6.11 -7.86
CA ARG A 80 1.84 -6.08 -8.79
C ARG A 80 1.38 -4.64 -9.04
N ILE A 81 1.20 -3.84 -7.99
CA ILE A 81 0.81 -2.44 -8.12
C ILE A 81 1.88 -1.64 -8.89
N GLN A 82 3.15 -1.85 -8.57
CA GLN A 82 4.26 -1.19 -9.25
C GLN A 82 4.25 -1.47 -10.76
N LYS A 83 4.04 -2.73 -11.15
CA LYS A 83 3.96 -3.12 -12.57
C LYS A 83 2.77 -2.45 -13.26
N ILE A 84 1.60 -2.49 -12.64
CA ILE A 84 0.39 -1.87 -13.21
C ILE A 84 0.63 -0.37 -13.43
N CYS A 85 1.17 0.34 -12.46
CA CYS A 85 1.45 1.77 -12.57
C CYS A 85 2.50 2.05 -13.64
N HIS A 86 3.56 1.24 -13.68
CA HIS A 86 4.63 1.41 -14.68
C HIS A 86 4.10 1.27 -16.10
N TYR A 87 3.39 0.19 -16.39
CA TYR A 87 2.89 -0.07 -17.74
C TYR A 87 1.82 0.90 -18.21
N ASN A 88 1.16 1.59 -17.27
CA ASN A 88 0.09 2.56 -17.59
C ASN A 88 0.53 4.01 -17.37
N ASN A 89 1.80 4.26 -17.09
CA ASN A 89 2.35 5.60 -16.86
C ASN A 89 1.62 6.37 -15.76
N ILE A 90 1.25 5.68 -14.68
CA ILE A 90 0.59 6.28 -13.52
C ILE A 90 1.62 6.52 -12.43
N PRO A 91 1.76 7.76 -11.91
CA PRO A 91 2.65 8.02 -10.78
C PRO A 91 2.23 7.23 -9.55
N LEU A 92 3.23 6.70 -8.84
CA LEU A 92 3.04 5.90 -7.64
C LEU A 92 3.84 6.49 -6.48
N LEU A 93 3.16 6.78 -5.38
CA LEU A 93 3.79 7.08 -4.10
C LEU A 93 3.72 5.84 -3.22
N TYR A 94 4.86 5.39 -2.73
CA TYR A 94 4.99 4.20 -1.90
C TYR A 94 5.60 4.55 -0.55
N ALA A 95 5.00 4.03 0.53
CA ALA A 95 5.51 4.24 1.89
C ALA A 95 6.67 3.30 2.19
N SER A 96 7.84 3.86 2.46
CA SER A 96 8.99 3.12 2.94
C SER A 96 8.99 3.03 4.48
N SER A 97 10.08 2.57 5.06
CA SER A 97 10.22 2.44 6.51
C SER A 97 11.67 2.64 6.93
N SER A 98 11.90 3.18 8.13
CA SER A 98 13.24 3.23 8.72
C SER A 98 13.82 1.83 8.97
N CYS A 99 12.98 0.80 9.05
CA CYS A 99 13.43 -0.59 9.20
C CYS A 99 14.30 -1.08 8.05
N ILE A 100 14.35 -0.38 6.92
CA ILE A 100 15.26 -0.73 5.81
C ILE A 100 16.74 -0.59 6.17
N HIS A 101 17.07 0.21 7.17
CA HIS A 101 18.46 0.40 7.62
C HIS A 101 19.00 -0.85 8.36
N ASN A 102 18.12 -1.62 8.99
CA ASN A 102 18.43 -2.88 9.64
C ASN A 102 17.52 -3.99 9.09
N TRP A 103 17.43 -4.05 7.78
CA TRP A 103 16.44 -4.88 7.07
C TRP A 103 16.52 -6.37 7.41
N TRP A 104 17.71 -6.87 7.77
CA TRP A 104 17.94 -8.28 8.08
C TRP A 104 17.34 -8.74 9.42
N LEU A 105 16.88 -7.81 10.27
CA LEU A 105 16.40 -8.14 11.63
C LEU A 105 14.97 -8.69 11.65
N SER A 106 14.19 -8.49 10.59
CA SER A 106 12.80 -8.96 10.56
C SER A 106 12.28 -9.16 9.14
N PRO A 107 11.30 -10.08 8.96
CA PRO A 107 10.59 -10.20 7.67
C PRO A 107 9.94 -8.89 7.22
N TYR A 108 9.45 -8.07 8.15
CA TYR A 108 8.93 -6.74 7.81
C TYR A 108 10.02 -5.85 7.20
N GLY A 109 11.19 -5.76 7.84
CA GLY A 109 12.31 -4.99 7.31
C GLY A 109 12.75 -5.47 5.93
N ILE A 110 12.85 -6.78 5.75
CA ILE A 110 13.17 -7.41 4.45
C ILE A 110 12.13 -7.00 3.40
N SER A 111 10.84 -7.11 3.72
CA SER A 111 9.77 -6.78 2.78
C SER A 111 9.83 -5.33 2.31
N LYS A 112 10.12 -4.40 3.20
CA LYS A 112 10.25 -2.98 2.87
C LYS A 112 11.52 -2.67 2.09
N LYS A 113 12.62 -3.37 2.37
CA LYS A 113 13.88 -3.20 1.63
C LYS A 113 13.78 -3.69 0.19
N VAL A 114 13.09 -4.81 -0.03
CA VAL A 114 12.91 -5.40 -1.37
C VAL A 114 12.10 -4.47 -2.27
N ASN A 115 11.06 -3.84 -1.71
CA ASN A 115 10.23 -2.89 -2.45
C ASN A 115 10.95 -1.56 -2.61
#